data_8f83487ec5156ca73f2287dd59acad3d
#
_entry.id   8f83487ec5156ca73f2287dd59acad3d
#
_cell.length_a   1.000
_cell.length_b   1.000
_cell.length_c   1.000
_cell.angle_alpha   90.00
_cell.angle_beta   90.00
_cell.angle_gamma   90.00
#
_symmetry.space_group_name_H-M   'P 1'
#
loop_
_entity.id
_entity.type
_entity.pdbx_description
1 polymer ?
#
loop_
_entity_poly.entity_id
_entity_poly.type
_entity_poly.pdbx_seq_one_letter_code
_entity_poly.pdbx_strand_id
1 'polypeptide(L)'
;MDDRNRGRLQRVSTETEVLAVSAAWDAALVANDAEAVAGFMADEWVYVSDAGITPKADIIGWIALGRLAHHSMEQVGPARVLDLGDAVVVTARKRSSGTWDGTPYTADEWITEVFVRRGGRLMAVLSHKTRAGG
;
A
#
# COMPACT_ATOMS: atom_id res chain seq x y z
N MET A 1 -23.47 4.48 -26.53
CA MET A 1 -22.48 3.62 -25.88
C MET A 1 -23.20 2.49 -25.16
N ASP A 2 -22.72 1.27 -25.31
CA ASP A 2 -23.38 0.08 -24.78
C ASP A 2 -23.12 -0.04 -23.26
N ASP A 3 -24.20 -0.16 -22.47
CA ASP A 3 -24.12 -0.30 -21.00
C ASP A 3 -23.37 -1.56 -20.59
N ARG A 4 -23.47 -2.63 -21.38
CA ARG A 4 -22.74 -3.87 -21.10
C ARG A 4 -21.22 -3.66 -21.19
N ASN A 5 -20.78 -2.87 -22.14
CA ASN A 5 -19.38 -2.55 -22.31
C ASN A 5 -18.87 -1.71 -21.14
N ARG A 6 -19.67 -0.76 -20.66
CA ARG A 6 -19.32 0.06 -19.51
C ARG A 6 -19.20 -0.77 -18.23
N GLY A 7 -20.12 -1.69 -17.97
CA GLY A 7 -20.04 -2.57 -16.81
C GLY A 7 -18.84 -3.50 -16.85
N ARG A 8 -18.51 -4.01 -18.03
CA ARG A 8 -17.34 -4.88 -18.21
C ARG A 8 -16.03 -4.10 -17.94
N LEU A 9 -15.92 -2.87 -18.42
CA LEU A 9 -14.76 -2.02 -18.20
C LEU A 9 -14.62 -1.71 -16.71
N GLN A 10 -15.72 -1.45 -15.98
CA GLN A 10 -15.67 -1.22 -14.54
C GLN A 10 -15.18 -2.43 -13.77
N ARG A 11 -15.57 -3.64 -14.14
CA ARG A 11 -15.12 -4.88 -13.49
C ARG A 11 -13.63 -5.11 -13.72
N VAL A 12 -13.18 -4.95 -14.97
CA VAL A 12 -11.76 -5.07 -15.29
C VAL A 12 -10.97 -3.99 -14.57
N SER A 13 -11.54 -2.78 -14.45
CA SER A 13 -10.85 -1.65 -13.86
C SER A 13 -10.64 -1.76 -12.35
N THR A 14 -11.38 -2.61 -11.60
CA THR A 14 -11.13 -2.77 -10.15
C THR A 14 -9.73 -3.33 -9.90
N GLU A 15 -9.32 -4.40 -10.58
CA GLU A 15 -7.97 -4.92 -10.45
C GLU A 15 -6.94 -3.91 -10.96
N THR A 16 -7.18 -3.32 -12.12
CA THR A 16 -6.30 -2.29 -12.68
C THR A 16 -6.22 -1.09 -11.75
N GLU A 17 -7.36 -0.66 -11.20
CA GLU A 17 -7.42 0.46 -10.26
C GLU A 17 -6.61 0.20 -9.00
N VAL A 18 -6.78 -0.96 -8.35
CA VAL A 18 -6.09 -1.25 -7.10
C VAL A 18 -4.58 -1.38 -7.31
N LEU A 19 -4.16 -1.95 -8.44
CA LEU A 19 -2.73 -2.03 -8.75
C LEU A 19 -2.14 -0.65 -9.04
N ALA A 20 -2.90 0.24 -9.69
CA ALA A 20 -2.47 1.61 -9.91
C ALA A 20 -2.39 2.40 -8.59
N VAL A 21 -3.35 2.20 -7.69
CA VAL A 21 -3.34 2.81 -6.36
C VAL A 21 -2.13 2.33 -5.57
N SER A 22 -1.86 1.03 -5.57
CA SER A 22 -0.70 0.45 -4.88
C SER A 22 0.61 1.03 -5.42
N ALA A 23 0.75 1.13 -6.74
CA ALA A 23 1.95 1.71 -7.36
C ALA A 23 2.10 3.20 -7.03
N ALA A 24 1.01 3.96 -7.04
CA ALA A 24 1.03 5.38 -6.70
C ALA A 24 1.38 5.60 -5.22
N TRP A 25 0.89 4.73 -4.35
CA TRP A 25 1.22 4.77 -2.92
C TRP A 25 2.72 4.49 -2.71
N ASP A 26 3.26 3.47 -3.37
CA ASP A 26 4.70 3.18 -3.32
C ASP A 26 5.52 4.37 -3.81
N ALA A 27 5.09 5.03 -4.89
CA ALA A 27 5.78 6.21 -5.41
C ALA A 27 5.76 7.38 -4.41
N ALA A 28 4.64 7.57 -3.70
CA ALA A 28 4.53 8.59 -2.65
C ALA A 28 5.46 8.26 -1.47
N LEU A 29 5.60 6.98 -1.10
CA LEU A 29 6.53 6.54 -0.07
C LEU A 29 7.97 6.86 -0.46
N VAL A 30 8.37 6.55 -1.67
CA VAL A 30 9.73 6.82 -2.17
C VAL A 30 9.98 8.33 -2.27
N ALA A 31 8.96 9.12 -2.58
CA ALA A 31 9.06 10.58 -2.57
C ALA A 31 9.09 11.16 -1.15
N ASN A 32 8.79 10.36 -0.14
CA ASN A 32 8.72 10.77 1.27
C ASN A 32 7.77 11.94 1.48
N ASP A 33 6.66 11.93 0.74
CA ASP A 33 5.60 12.93 0.80
C ASP A 33 4.53 12.44 1.77
N ALA A 34 4.64 12.85 3.03
CA ALA A 34 3.77 12.37 4.11
C ALA A 34 2.29 12.64 3.82
N GLU A 35 1.96 13.79 3.25
CA GLU A 35 0.58 14.15 2.93
C GLU A 35 0.02 13.25 1.84
N ALA A 36 0.80 13.03 0.77
CA ALA A 36 0.40 12.14 -0.32
C ALA A 36 0.23 10.71 0.17
N VAL A 37 1.17 10.20 0.99
CA VAL A 37 1.08 8.87 1.59
C VAL A 37 -0.20 8.74 2.41
N ALA A 38 -0.49 9.72 3.26
CA ALA A 38 -1.68 9.71 4.11
C ALA A 38 -2.97 9.67 3.30
N GLY A 39 -2.98 10.24 2.10
CA GLY A 39 -4.15 10.28 1.22
C GLY A 39 -4.58 8.92 0.69
N PHE A 40 -3.71 7.91 0.73
CA PHE A 40 -4.05 6.53 0.35
C PHE A 40 -4.62 5.72 1.51
N MET A 41 -4.54 6.23 2.73
CA MET A 41 -4.82 5.50 3.96
C MET A 41 -6.09 6.03 4.62
N ALA A 42 -7.01 5.12 4.94
CA ALA A 42 -8.16 5.46 5.77
C ALA A 42 -7.70 5.83 7.18
N ASP A 43 -8.54 6.56 7.92
CA ASP A 43 -8.17 7.01 9.27
C ASP A 43 -7.86 5.85 10.21
N GLU A 44 -8.57 4.73 10.06
CA GLU A 44 -8.37 3.54 10.89
C GLU A 44 -7.23 2.64 10.44
N TRP A 45 -6.53 3.00 9.35
CA TRP A 45 -5.44 2.16 8.83
C TRP A 45 -4.42 1.85 9.91
N VAL A 46 -3.96 0.60 9.92
CA VAL A 46 -2.88 0.15 10.79
C VAL A 46 -1.84 -0.63 9.98
N TYR A 47 -0.62 -0.58 10.47
CA TYR A 47 0.48 -1.40 9.97
C TYR A 47 0.73 -2.51 10.97
N VAL A 48 0.70 -3.76 10.51
CA VAL A 48 0.99 -4.93 11.32
C VAL A 48 2.34 -5.51 10.91
N SER A 49 3.22 -5.66 11.87
CA SER A 49 4.54 -6.26 11.67
C SER A 49 4.85 -7.17 12.86
N ASP A 50 6.06 -7.71 12.92
CA ASP A 50 6.54 -8.49 14.06
C ASP A 50 6.61 -7.63 15.34
N ALA A 51 6.68 -6.32 15.21
CA ALA A 51 6.67 -5.39 16.35
C ALA A 51 5.25 -5.12 16.88
N GLY A 52 4.21 -5.60 16.21
CA GLY A 52 2.83 -5.41 16.61
C GLY A 52 2.05 -4.50 15.66
N ILE A 53 1.10 -3.76 16.22
CA ILE A 53 0.19 -2.91 15.45
C ILE A 53 0.62 -1.46 15.61
N THR A 54 0.88 -0.78 14.49
CA THR A 54 1.27 0.63 14.46
C THR A 54 0.17 1.45 13.78
N PRO A 55 -0.38 2.49 14.42
CA PRO A 55 -1.44 3.28 13.83
C PRO A 55 -0.92 4.25 12.76
N LYS A 56 -1.84 4.68 11.89
CA LYS A 56 -1.55 5.62 10.80
C LYS A 56 -0.79 6.86 11.28
N ALA A 57 -1.22 7.46 12.40
CA ALA A 57 -0.63 8.71 12.90
C ALA A 57 0.87 8.55 13.17
N ASP A 58 1.30 7.39 13.68
CA ASP A 58 2.72 7.15 13.97
C ASP A 58 3.53 7.08 12.68
N ILE A 59 3.06 6.29 11.70
CA ILE A 59 3.76 6.14 10.42
C ILE A 59 3.87 7.49 9.70
N ILE A 60 2.76 8.21 9.60
CA ILE A 60 2.75 9.51 8.92
C ILE A 60 3.63 10.53 9.65
N GLY A 61 3.58 10.52 10.98
CA GLY A 61 4.44 11.39 11.79
C GLY A 61 5.93 11.11 11.59
N TRP A 62 6.31 9.84 11.54
CA TRP A 62 7.71 9.46 11.31
C TRP A 62 8.20 9.87 9.92
N ILE A 63 7.36 9.73 8.89
CA ILE A 63 7.70 10.19 7.54
C ILE A 63 7.83 11.70 7.50
N ALA A 64 6.88 12.43 8.10
CA ALA A 64 6.89 13.89 8.13
C ALA A 64 8.11 14.45 8.83
N LEU A 65 8.58 13.78 9.89
CA LEU A 65 9.76 14.19 10.66
C LEU A 65 11.08 13.68 10.05
N GLY A 66 11.03 12.89 8.98
CA GLY A 66 12.22 12.32 8.37
C GLY A 66 12.85 11.17 9.14
N ARG A 67 12.19 10.67 10.19
CA ARG A 67 12.67 9.50 10.95
C ARG A 67 12.56 8.22 10.15
N LEU A 68 11.49 8.09 9.39
CA LEU A 68 11.28 6.99 8.44
C LEU A 68 11.37 7.58 7.03
N ALA A 69 12.33 7.13 6.26
CA ALA A 69 12.50 7.56 4.88
C ALA A 69 12.63 6.34 3.99
N HIS A 70 12.02 6.43 2.82
CA HIS A 70 12.08 5.37 1.80
C HIS A 70 12.93 5.87 0.63
N HIS A 71 13.82 5.02 0.12
CA HIS A 71 14.67 5.34 -1.02
C HIS A 71 14.27 4.55 -2.26
N SER A 72 13.81 3.31 -2.07
CA SER A 72 13.38 2.45 -3.18
C SER A 72 12.27 1.52 -2.73
N MET A 73 11.43 1.15 -3.68
CA MET A 73 10.37 0.16 -3.48
C MET A 73 10.18 -0.57 -4.81
N GLU A 74 10.44 -1.87 -4.84
CA GLU A 74 10.38 -2.66 -6.06
C GLU A 74 9.50 -3.89 -5.82
N GLN A 75 8.53 -4.09 -6.70
CA GLN A 75 7.71 -5.30 -6.66
C GLN A 75 8.44 -6.43 -7.36
N VAL A 76 8.51 -7.58 -6.70
CA VAL A 76 9.15 -8.79 -7.20
C VAL A 76 8.07 -9.78 -7.60
N GLY A 77 7.91 -9.98 -8.91
CA GLY A 77 6.90 -10.87 -9.44
C GLY A 77 5.49 -10.24 -9.43
N PRO A 78 4.47 -11.02 -9.80
CA PRO A 78 3.11 -10.52 -9.90
C PRO A 78 2.46 -10.37 -8.53
N ALA A 79 1.55 -9.41 -8.39
CA ALA A 79 0.69 -9.28 -7.23
C ALA A 79 -0.50 -10.23 -7.37
N ARG A 80 -0.98 -10.74 -6.24
CA ARG A 80 -2.26 -11.44 -6.17
C ARG A 80 -3.32 -10.43 -5.76
N VAL A 81 -4.38 -10.33 -6.56
CA VAL A 81 -5.52 -9.45 -6.25
C VAL A 81 -6.75 -10.33 -6.01
N LEU A 82 -7.42 -10.09 -4.89
CA LEU A 82 -8.67 -10.74 -4.55
C LEU A 82 -9.73 -9.66 -4.36
N ASP A 83 -10.66 -9.59 -5.32
CA ASP A 83 -11.77 -8.66 -5.29
C ASP A 83 -12.95 -9.32 -4.58
N LEU A 84 -13.29 -8.81 -3.39
CA LEU A 84 -14.40 -9.32 -2.58
C LEU A 84 -15.65 -8.43 -2.69
N GLY A 85 -15.65 -7.48 -3.62
CA GLY A 85 -16.73 -6.52 -3.76
C GLY A 85 -16.53 -5.29 -2.88
N ASP A 86 -16.83 -5.43 -1.59
CA ASP A 86 -16.68 -4.32 -0.63
C ASP A 86 -15.23 -4.11 -0.20
N ALA A 87 -14.39 -5.09 -0.39
CA ALA A 87 -12.98 -5.02 -0.07
C ALA A 87 -12.15 -5.65 -1.18
N VAL A 88 -10.92 -5.16 -1.33
CA VAL A 88 -9.95 -5.71 -2.28
C VAL A 88 -8.68 -6.00 -1.50
N VAL A 89 -8.18 -7.23 -1.64
CA VAL A 89 -6.96 -7.67 -0.96
C VAL A 89 -5.85 -7.83 -1.98
N VAL A 90 -4.71 -7.18 -1.74
CA VAL A 90 -3.54 -7.26 -2.63
C VAL A 90 -2.39 -7.85 -1.85
N THR A 91 -1.78 -8.91 -2.36
CA THR A 91 -0.59 -9.52 -1.76
C THR A 91 0.52 -9.52 -2.79
N ALA A 92 1.67 -8.96 -2.40
CA ALA A 92 2.83 -8.88 -3.29
C ALA A 92 4.12 -8.98 -2.48
N ARG A 93 5.19 -9.46 -3.13
CA ARG A 93 6.53 -9.40 -2.57
C ARG A 93 7.17 -8.11 -3.03
N LYS A 94 7.78 -7.39 -2.10
CA LYS A 94 8.48 -6.13 -2.40
C LYS A 94 9.82 -6.08 -1.72
N ARG A 95 10.79 -5.53 -2.45
CA ARG A 95 12.10 -5.17 -1.90
C ARG A 95 12.13 -3.67 -1.74
N SER A 96 12.63 -3.21 -0.59
CA SER A 96 12.70 -1.79 -0.31
C SER A 96 14.01 -1.44 0.38
N SER A 97 14.34 -0.16 0.34
CA SER A 97 15.46 0.41 1.08
C SER A 97 15.05 1.77 1.63
N GLY A 98 15.73 2.18 2.67
CA GLY A 98 15.47 3.46 3.29
C GLY A 98 16.32 3.69 4.50
N THR A 99 15.85 4.56 5.40
CA THR A 99 16.51 4.82 6.69
C THR A 99 15.47 4.85 7.80
N TRP A 100 15.91 4.40 8.96
CA TRP A 100 15.16 4.54 10.21
C TRP A 100 16.07 5.27 11.21
N ASP A 101 15.64 6.47 11.62
CA ASP A 101 16.44 7.37 12.47
C ASP A 101 17.89 7.51 11.94
N GLY A 102 18.01 7.66 10.60
CA GLY A 102 19.30 7.82 9.94
C GLY A 102 20.06 6.54 9.68
N THR A 103 19.62 5.39 10.20
CA THR A 103 20.27 4.11 9.99
C THR A 103 19.71 3.46 8.72
N PRO A 104 20.56 3.14 7.72
CA PRO A 104 20.11 2.47 6.51
C PRO A 104 19.53 1.09 6.78
N TYR A 105 18.47 0.73 6.04
CA TYR A 105 17.90 -0.61 6.06
C TYR A 105 17.58 -1.07 4.64
N THR A 106 17.52 -2.38 4.46
CA THR A 106 16.92 -3.03 3.29
C THR A 106 15.91 -4.04 3.80
N ALA A 107 14.86 -4.24 3.03
CA ALA A 107 13.80 -5.19 3.37
C ALA A 107 13.37 -5.98 2.14
N ASP A 108 13.03 -7.24 2.35
CA ASP A 108 12.45 -8.13 1.34
C ASP A 108 11.27 -8.79 2.04
N GLU A 109 10.07 -8.42 1.65
CA GLU A 109 8.87 -8.72 2.43
C GLU A 109 7.70 -9.13 1.55
N TRP A 110 6.89 -10.05 2.06
CA TRP A 110 5.53 -10.24 1.60
C TRP A 110 4.65 -9.21 2.27
N ILE A 111 3.87 -8.50 1.47
CA ILE A 111 2.99 -7.43 1.96
C ILE A 111 1.57 -7.76 1.53
N THR A 112 0.65 -7.77 2.49
CA THR A 112 -0.78 -7.86 2.22
C THR A 112 -1.43 -6.56 2.60
N GLU A 113 -2.17 -5.97 1.67
CA GLU A 113 -2.88 -4.72 1.87
C GLU A 113 -4.36 -4.93 1.61
N VAL A 114 -5.19 -4.42 2.50
CA VAL A 114 -6.65 -4.48 2.37
C VAL A 114 -7.14 -3.07 2.07
N PHE A 115 -7.89 -2.96 0.97
CA PHE A 115 -8.50 -1.71 0.54
C PHE A 115 -10.01 -1.83 0.64
N VAL A 116 -10.67 -0.73 1.00
CA VAL A 116 -12.13 -0.62 0.97
C VAL A 116 -12.51 0.59 0.14
N ARG A 117 -13.70 0.55 -0.46
CA ARG A 117 -14.17 1.68 -1.27
C ARG A 117 -14.90 2.66 -0.39
N ARG A 118 -14.43 3.90 -0.38
CA ARG A 118 -15.04 5.02 0.36
C ARG A 118 -15.06 6.25 -0.51
N GLY A 119 -16.24 6.85 -0.67
CA GLY A 119 -16.39 8.02 -1.52
C GLY A 119 -15.93 7.77 -2.95
N GLY A 120 -16.15 6.57 -3.47
CA GLY A 120 -15.74 6.16 -4.81
C GLY A 120 -14.25 5.86 -4.97
N ARG A 121 -13.46 5.90 -3.90
CA ARG A 121 -12.01 5.66 -3.92
C ARG A 121 -11.65 4.42 -3.13
N LEU A 122 -10.63 3.71 -3.58
CA LEU A 122 -10.05 2.60 -2.82
C LEU A 122 -9.08 3.19 -1.78
N MET A 123 -9.40 2.94 -0.50
CA MET A 123 -8.63 3.43 0.64
C MET A 123 -8.08 2.24 1.41
N ALA A 124 -6.79 2.28 1.74
CA ALA A 124 -6.16 1.21 2.52
C ALA A 124 -6.62 1.27 3.97
N VAL A 125 -6.98 0.10 4.53
CA VAL A 125 -7.35 -0.03 5.95
C VAL A 125 -6.37 -0.90 6.73
N LEU A 126 -5.50 -1.65 6.03
CA LEU A 126 -4.54 -2.53 6.68
C LEU A 126 -3.38 -2.80 5.74
N SER A 127 -2.17 -2.72 6.28
CA SER A 127 -0.97 -3.28 5.65
C SER A 127 -0.31 -4.23 6.64
N HIS A 128 -0.06 -5.47 6.21
CA HIS A 128 0.61 -6.48 7.01
C HIS A 128 1.86 -6.93 6.25
N LYS A 129 3.00 -6.88 6.91
CA LYS A 129 4.28 -7.26 6.31
C LYS A 129 4.92 -8.38 7.08
N THR A 130 5.51 -9.32 6.34
CA THR A 130 6.33 -10.37 6.91
C THR A 130 7.55 -10.57 6.03
N ARG A 131 8.68 -10.91 6.66
CA ARG A 131 9.91 -11.14 5.93
C ARG A 131 9.72 -12.27 4.92
N ALA A 132 10.18 -12.04 3.68
CA ALA A 132 10.21 -13.10 2.69
C ALA A 132 11.28 -14.11 3.09
N GLY A 133 10.87 -15.38 3.19
CA GLY A 133 11.75 -16.45 3.61
C GLY A 133 12.67 -16.92 2.50
N GLY A 134 13.69 -17.55 2.88
CA GLY A 134 14.57 -18.24 1.99
C GLY A 134 15.69 -17.48 1.45
#